data_b3a31bb933d4736dec51ffc1b9bd2b06
#
_entry.id   b3a31bb933d4736dec51ffc1b9bd2b06
#
_cell.length_a   1.000
_cell.length_b   1.000
_cell.length_c   1.000
_cell.angle_alpha   90.00
_cell.angle_beta   90.00
_cell.angle_gamma   90.00
#
_symmetry.space_group_name_H-M   'P 1'
#
loop_
_entity.id
_entity.type
_entity.pdbx_description
1 polymer ?
#
loop_
_entity_poly.entity_id
_entity_poly.type
_entity_poly.pdbx_seq_one_letter_code
_entity_poly.pdbx_strand_id
1 'polypeptide(L)'
;KLVLLDEVGAGVNRTLLKDLGTAIEKLNKEKGYTFCMIEHDMDFIGRLCDPVIVMAEGSVLFEGSVDQAKKDEKVIESYLGRGSKLKEKN
;
A
#
# COMPACT_ATOMS: atom_id res chain seq x y z
N LYS A 1 19.62 1.04 7.18
CA LYS A 1 18.68 1.46 8.21
C LYS A 1 17.26 1.07 7.86
N LEU A 2 16.56 0.49 8.80
CA LEU A 2 15.18 0.06 8.60
C LEU A 2 14.25 1.06 9.29
N VAL A 3 13.28 1.57 8.54
CA VAL A 3 12.28 2.52 9.04
C VAL A 3 10.91 1.90 8.93
N LEU A 4 10.16 1.91 10.03
CA LEU A 4 8.80 1.40 10.05
C LEU A 4 7.83 2.58 10.05
N LEU A 5 6.93 2.61 9.05
CA LEU A 5 5.94 3.67 8.90
C LEU A 5 4.54 3.06 8.98
N ASP A 6 3.76 3.50 9.94
CA ASP A 6 2.43 2.95 10.19
C ASP A 6 1.37 4.00 9.92
N GLU A 7 0.69 3.86 8.78
CA GLU A 7 -0.41 4.72 8.36
C GLU A 7 -0.06 6.21 8.39
N VAL A 8 1.13 6.55 7.91
CA VAL A 8 1.57 7.93 7.93
C VAL A 8 0.78 8.84 7.00
N GLY A 9 0.09 8.25 6.03
CA GLY A 9 -0.73 9.02 5.09
C GLY A 9 -2.15 9.28 5.56
N ALA A 10 -2.55 8.73 6.70
CA ALA A 10 -3.92 8.90 7.18
C ALA A 10 -4.20 10.36 7.53
N GLY A 11 -5.26 10.91 6.95
CA GLY A 11 -5.63 12.30 7.21
C GLY A 11 -4.77 13.34 6.49
N VAL A 12 -3.84 12.90 5.67
CA VAL A 12 -2.95 13.80 4.91
C VAL A 12 -3.54 14.06 3.55
N ASN A 13 -3.51 15.32 3.09
CA ASN A 13 -4.06 15.64 1.78
C ASN A 13 -3.17 15.06 0.66
N ARG A 14 -3.71 14.99 -0.56
CA ARG A 14 -3.04 14.34 -1.69
C ARG A 14 -1.70 14.97 -2.02
N THR A 15 -1.61 16.30 -1.97
CA THR A 15 -0.37 16.99 -2.30
C THR A 15 0.73 16.66 -1.30
N LEU A 16 0.41 16.69 -0.03
CA LEU A 16 1.38 16.38 1.03
C LEU A 16 1.77 14.92 0.99
N LEU A 17 0.82 14.04 0.68
CA LEU A 17 1.10 12.62 0.56
C LEU A 17 2.08 12.36 -0.58
N LYS A 18 1.93 13.07 -1.68
CA LYS A 18 2.83 12.97 -2.83
C LYS A 18 4.23 13.41 -2.44
N ASP A 19 4.34 14.50 -1.70
CA ASP A 19 5.63 15.01 -1.24
C ASP A 19 6.30 14.03 -0.29
N LEU A 20 5.51 13.43 0.59
CA LEU A 20 6.01 12.42 1.51
C LEU A 20 6.57 11.23 0.75
N GLY A 21 5.86 10.77 -0.27
CA GLY A 21 6.32 9.67 -1.11
C GLY A 21 7.64 9.99 -1.80
N THR A 22 7.77 11.21 -2.30
CA THR A 22 9.01 11.65 -2.94
C THR A 22 10.18 11.61 -1.96
N ALA A 23 9.94 12.06 -0.73
CA ALA A 23 10.99 12.03 0.30
C ALA A 23 11.41 10.60 0.63
N ILE A 24 10.43 9.70 0.74
CA ILE A 24 10.70 8.29 1.03
C ILE A 24 11.53 7.66 -0.09
N GLU A 25 11.15 7.91 -1.34
CA GLU A 25 11.90 7.39 -2.49
C GLU A 25 13.34 7.88 -2.47
N LYS A 26 13.51 9.15 -2.17
CA LYS A 26 14.84 9.75 -2.15
C LYS A 26 15.72 9.13 -1.07
N LEU A 27 15.19 8.95 0.11
CA LEU A 27 15.94 8.32 1.20
C LEU A 27 16.31 6.88 0.87
N ASN A 28 15.39 6.18 0.23
CA ASN A 28 15.66 4.80 -0.18
C ASN A 28 16.78 4.73 -1.20
N LYS A 29 16.69 5.56 -2.24
CA LYS A 29 17.67 5.50 -3.34
C LYS A 29 19.00 6.10 -2.99
N GLU A 30 19.02 7.22 -2.28
CA GLU A 30 20.25 7.95 -2.02
C GLU A 30 20.94 7.54 -0.74
N LYS A 31 20.18 7.17 0.28
CA LYS A 31 20.72 6.81 1.58
C LYS A 31 20.69 5.32 1.88
N GLY A 32 20.05 4.53 1.03
CA GLY A 32 19.94 3.10 1.23
C GLY A 32 19.02 2.69 2.37
N TYR A 33 18.10 3.55 2.76
CA TYR A 33 17.14 3.22 3.82
C TYR A 33 16.15 2.20 3.29
N THR A 34 15.79 1.25 4.14
CA THR A 34 14.74 0.27 3.86
C THR A 34 13.50 0.68 4.63
N PHE A 35 12.37 0.70 3.96
CA PHE A 35 11.11 1.10 4.59
C PHE A 35 10.14 -0.07 4.63
N CYS A 36 9.49 -0.24 5.77
CA CYS A 36 8.38 -1.15 5.92
C CYS A 36 7.15 -0.27 6.17
N MET A 37 6.18 -0.30 5.26
CA MET A 37 5.04 0.61 5.32
C MET A 37 3.74 -0.16 5.51
N ILE A 38 2.90 0.35 6.41
CA ILE A 38 1.57 -0.20 6.65
C ILE A 38 0.58 0.88 6.22
N GLU A 39 -0.14 0.63 5.14
CA GLU A 39 -1.03 1.63 4.56
C GLU A 39 -2.25 0.97 3.94
N HIS A 40 -3.30 1.77 3.77
CA HIS A 40 -4.52 1.34 3.09
C HIS A 40 -4.63 1.92 1.69
N ASP A 41 -3.85 2.92 1.38
CA ASP A 41 -3.89 3.58 0.08
C ASP A 41 -3.07 2.79 -0.94
N MET A 42 -3.77 2.08 -1.81
CA MET A 42 -3.13 1.22 -2.81
C MET A 42 -2.26 1.99 -3.78
N ASP A 43 -2.64 3.21 -4.12
CA ASP A 43 -1.84 4.01 -5.04
C ASP A 43 -0.53 4.44 -4.40
N PHE A 44 -0.58 4.84 -3.14
CA PHE A 44 0.61 5.23 -2.41
C PHE A 44 1.56 4.05 -2.24
N ILE A 45 1.01 2.91 -1.83
CA ILE A 45 1.78 1.67 -1.68
C ILE A 45 2.35 1.23 -3.03
N GLY A 46 1.54 1.29 -4.09
CA GLY A 46 1.96 0.86 -5.41
C GLY A 46 3.11 1.66 -5.97
N ARG A 47 3.15 2.94 -5.62
CA ARG A 47 4.24 3.80 -6.05
C ARG A 47 5.55 3.48 -5.34
N LEU A 48 5.48 3.16 -4.05
CA LEU A 48 6.65 3.10 -3.19
C LEU A 48 7.15 1.71 -2.87
N CYS A 49 6.28 0.72 -2.90
CA CYS A 49 6.59 -0.60 -2.36
C CYS A 49 6.54 -1.70 -3.39
N ASP A 50 7.50 -2.62 -3.29
CA ASP A 50 7.52 -3.84 -4.05
C ASP A 50 8.49 -4.80 -3.35
N PRO A 51 8.07 -5.96 -2.92
CA PRO A 51 6.70 -6.49 -3.03
C PRO A 51 5.76 -5.90 -1.97
N VAL A 52 4.48 -6.19 -2.12
CA VAL A 52 3.50 -5.87 -1.10
C VAL A 52 2.97 -7.17 -0.50
N ILE A 53 2.57 -7.08 0.76
CA ILE A 53 1.98 -8.21 1.47
C ILE A 53 0.62 -7.75 1.97
N VAL A 54 -0.41 -8.47 1.58
CA VAL A 54 -1.78 -8.16 2.02
C VAL A 54 -2.17 -9.11 3.13
N MET A 55 -2.63 -8.56 4.23
CA MET A 55 -3.02 -9.33 5.39
C MET A 55 -4.46 -9.06 5.79
N ALA A 56 -5.11 -10.07 6.29
CA ALA A 56 -6.45 -9.93 6.86
C ALA A 56 -6.63 -10.98 7.95
N GLU A 57 -7.24 -10.56 9.05
CA GLU A 57 -7.58 -11.45 10.17
C GLU A 57 -6.38 -12.28 10.63
N GLY A 58 -5.23 -11.63 10.70
CA GLY A 58 -4.03 -12.27 11.20
C GLY A 58 -3.32 -13.19 10.22
N SER A 59 -3.78 -13.24 8.98
CA SER A 59 -3.19 -14.13 7.98
C SER A 59 -2.74 -13.37 6.74
N VAL A 60 -1.73 -13.90 6.07
CA VAL A 60 -1.28 -13.35 4.79
C VAL A 60 -2.19 -13.89 3.69
N LEU A 61 -2.82 -12.99 2.95
CA LEU A 61 -3.67 -13.35 1.83
C LEU A 61 -2.91 -13.37 0.52
N PHE A 62 -1.90 -12.53 0.39
CA PHE A 62 -1.24 -12.33 -0.88
C PHE A 62 0.14 -11.71 -0.67
N GLU A 63 1.06 -12.08 -1.53
CA GLU A 63 2.38 -11.46 -1.56
C GLU A 63 2.81 -11.36 -3.02
N GLY A 64 3.21 -10.17 -3.44
CA GLY A 64 3.63 -9.93 -4.81
C GLY A 64 3.59 -8.47 -5.16
N SER A 65 3.44 -8.16 -6.45
CA SER A 65 3.35 -6.75 -6.87
C SER A 65 1.96 -6.18 -6.60
N VAL A 66 1.88 -4.86 -6.56
CA VAL A 66 0.58 -4.19 -6.39
C VAL A 66 -0.34 -4.51 -7.56
N ASP A 67 0.19 -4.56 -8.78
CA ASP A 67 -0.63 -4.88 -9.94
C ASP A 67 -1.27 -6.26 -9.81
N GLN A 68 -0.50 -7.23 -9.34
CA GLN A 68 -1.03 -8.58 -9.11
C GLN A 68 -2.04 -8.58 -7.96
N ALA A 69 -1.77 -7.81 -6.91
CA ALA A 69 -2.68 -7.71 -5.77
C ALA A 69 -4.04 -7.16 -6.19
N LYS A 70 -4.06 -6.17 -7.05
CA LYS A 70 -5.30 -5.55 -7.52
C LYS A 70 -6.17 -6.52 -8.30
N LYS A 71 -5.61 -7.58 -8.84
CA LYS A 71 -6.33 -8.58 -9.62
C LYS A 71 -6.69 -9.82 -8.82
N ASP A 72 -6.16 -9.95 -7.63
CA ASP A 72 -6.42 -11.13 -6.79
C ASP A 72 -7.78 -11.03 -6.13
N GLU A 73 -8.62 -12.04 -6.31
CA GLU A 73 -9.97 -12.02 -5.78
C GLU A 73 -10.01 -11.92 -4.26
N LYS A 74 -9.10 -12.60 -3.58
CA LYS A 74 -9.07 -12.56 -2.12
C LYS A 74 -8.71 -11.17 -1.62
N VAL A 75 -7.81 -10.51 -2.31
CA VAL A 75 -7.40 -9.15 -1.96
C VAL A 75 -8.55 -8.18 -2.21
N ILE A 76 -9.19 -8.29 -3.37
CA ILE A 76 -10.31 -7.42 -3.72
C ILE A 76 -11.41 -7.54 -2.68
N GLU A 77 -11.76 -8.76 -2.33
CA GLU A 77 -12.83 -9.01 -1.39
C GLU A 77 -12.50 -8.52 0.02
N SER A 78 -11.26 -8.73 0.45
CA SER A 78 -10.83 -8.36 1.78
C SER A 78 -10.58 -6.86 1.92
N TYR A 79 -9.91 -6.27 0.94
CA TYR A 79 -9.49 -4.88 0.99
C TYR A 79 -10.62 -3.92 0.65
N LEU A 80 -11.25 -4.14 -0.50
CA LEU A 80 -12.33 -3.28 -0.96
C LEU A 80 -13.68 -3.67 -0.35
N GLY A 81 -13.77 -4.89 0.12
CA GLY A 81 -14.93 -5.35 0.84
C GLY A 81 -16.21 -5.28 0.02
N ARG A 82 -17.30 -5.05 0.72
CA ARG A 82 -18.61 -5.02 0.09
C ARG A 82 -18.78 -3.85 -0.86
N GLY A 83 -18.04 -2.77 -0.61
CA GLY A 83 -18.10 -1.63 -1.50
C GLY A 83 -17.69 -1.97 -2.91
N SER A 84 -16.66 -2.79 -3.04
CA SER A 84 -16.19 -3.21 -4.34
C SER A 84 -17.23 -4.05 -5.05
N LYS A 85 -17.85 -4.98 -4.34
CA LYS A 85 -18.86 -5.84 -4.91
C LYS A 85 -20.06 -5.03 -5.42
N LEU A 86 -20.45 -4.04 -4.64
CA LEU A 86 -21.55 -3.18 -5.05
C LEU A 86 -21.20 -2.41 -6.32
N LYS A 87 -19.99 -1.93 -6.41
CA LYS A 87 -19.54 -1.22 -7.61
C LYS A 87 -19.51 -2.11 -8.82
N GLU A 88 -19.12 -3.36 -8.65
CA GLU A 88 -19.05 -4.30 -9.76
C GLU A 88 -20.41 -4.61 -10.36
N LYS A 89 -21.44 -4.55 -9.55
CA LYS A 89 -22.78 -4.81 -10.00
C LYS A 89 -23.37 -3.67 -10.81
N ASN A 90 -22.77 -2.53 -10.69
CA ASN A 90 -23.23 -1.34 -11.38
C ASN A 90 -22.42 -1.10 -12.64
#